data_0dc0314173f62ea8c557642c8d47c152
#
_entry.id   0dc0314173f62ea8c557642c8d47c152
#
_cell.length_a   1.000
_cell.length_b   1.000
_cell.length_c   1.000
_cell.angle_alpha   90.00
_cell.angle_beta   90.00
_cell.angle_gamma   90.00
#
_symmetry.space_group_name_H-M   'P 1'
#
loop_
_entity.id
_entity.type
_entity.pdbx_description
1 polymer ?
#
loop_
_entity_poly.entity_id
_entity_poly.type
_entity_poly.pdbx_seq_one_letter_code
_entity_poly.pdbx_strand_id
1 'polypeptide(L)'
;TEAALSAVAGEKPMGDLLSFLYTVVDSLSLILFLDVFAERRWSDRKFTIGVGCFVALNFWILKVPLIFFHRNQAIKIGMILLSYTFSARVLYAKSSGKLLLLLVGVEYLITYSLSFGLGMLGAFVCGMDGESLRSSFPLMIVYGIINYSTELFLAYLFRKLMKQKAFPGARN
;
A
#
# COMPACT_ATOMS: atom_id res chain seq x y z
N THR A 1 27.94 25.16 -5.21
CA THR A 1 27.83 23.88 -5.96
C THR A 1 27.96 22.65 -5.05
N GLU A 2 28.84 22.65 -4.05
CA GLU A 2 28.97 21.52 -3.09
C GLU A 2 27.77 21.43 -2.12
N ALA A 3 27.21 22.55 -1.67
CA ALA A 3 26.03 22.57 -0.81
C ALA A 3 24.77 22.01 -1.51
N ALA A 4 24.61 22.24 -2.82
CA ALA A 4 23.53 21.66 -3.61
C ALA A 4 23.68 20.14 -3.80
N LEU A 5 24.92 19.66 -3.98
CA LEU A 5 25.24 18.23 -4.08
C LEU A 5 25.05 17.50 -2.74
N SER A 6 25.37 18.13 -1.61
CA SER A 6 25.15 17.56 -0.29
C SER A 6 23.66 17.50 0.09
N ALA A 7 22.85 18.50 -0.32
CA ALA A 7 21.42 18.49 -0.13
C ALA A 7 20.76 17.36 -0.93
N VAL A 8 21.12 17.18 -2.20
CA VAL A 8 20.63 16.06 -3.05
C VAL A 8 21.07 14.69 -2.52
N ALA A 9 22.27 14.58 -1.95
CA ALA A 9 22.75 13.34 -1.36
C ALA A 9 22.01 12.98 -0.04
N GLY A 10 21.55 14.00 0.72
CA GLY A 10 20.76 13.79 1.93
C GLY A 10 19.28 13.44 1.67
N GLU A 11 18.71 13.91 0.56
CA GLU A 11 17.31 13.65 0.20
C GLU A 11 17.06 12.20 -0.26
N LYS A 12 18.05 11.57 -0.89
CA LYS A 12 17.91 10.23 -1.46
C LYS A 12 17.65 9.13 -0.43
N PRO A 13 18.39 9.03 0.70
CA PRO A 13 18.12 8.01 1.72
C PRO A 13 16.79 8.23 2.44
N MET A 14 16.35 9.50 2.61
CA MET A 14 15.06 9.81 3.22
C MET A 14 13.89 9.43 2.31
N GLY A 15 14.01 9.64 0.99
CA GLY A 15 13.03 9.19 0.01
C GLY A 15 12.90 7.66 -0.04
N ASP A 16 14.01 6.94 0.12
CA ASP A 16 14.03 5.47 0.18
C ASP A 16 13.35 4.94 1.45
N LEU A 17 13.58 5.58 2.59
CA LEU A 17 12.92 5.23 3.87
C LEU A 17 11.41 5.45 3.78
N LEU A 18 10.96 6.60 3.26
CA LEU A 18 9.54 6.89 3.06
C LEU A 18 8.89 5.87 2.11
N SER A 19 9.54 5.55 0.99
CA SER A 19 9.05 4.53 0.05
C SER A 19 8.94 3.16 0.71
N PHE A 20 9.86 2.80 1.59
CA PHE A 20 9.79 1.57 2.36
C PHE A 20 8.60 1.58 3.32
N LEU A 21 8.43 2.65 4.10
CA LEU A 21 7.31 2.80 5.03
C LEU A 21 5.97 2.72 4.30
N TYR A 22 5.85 3.35 3.14
CA TYR A 22 4.66 3.27 2.30
C TYR A 22 4.37 1.86 1.84
N THR A 23 5.38 1.13 1.37
CA THR A 23 5.20 -0.28 0.98
C THR A 23 4.78 -1.17 2.16
N VAL A 24 5.27 -0.88 3.37
CA VAL A 24 4.84 -1.57 4.60
C VAL A 24 3.35 -1.34 4.84
N VAL A 25 2.91 -0.08 4.78
CA VAL A 25 1.50 0.27 5.03
C VAL A 25 0.57 -0.33 3.98
N ASP A 26 0.87 -0.16 2.69
CA ASP A 26 0.09 -0.76 1.60
C ASP A 26 0.00 -2.28 1.75
N SER A 27 1.11 -2.93 2.09
CA SER A 27 1.14 -4.38 2.29
C SER A 27 0.31 -4.83 3.48
N LEU A 28 0.34 -4.08 4.60
CA LEU A 28 -0.48 -4.37 5.77
C LEU A 28 -1.96 -4.13 5.52
N SER A 29 -2.31 -3.06 4.82
CA SER A 29 -3.68 -2.76 4.38
C SER A 29 -4.25 -3.91 3.54
N LEU A 30 -3.52 -4.33 2.52
CA LEU A 30 -3.90 -5.46 1.69
C LEU A 30 -4.10 -6.76 2.50
N ILE A 31 -3.19 -7.06 3.44
CA ILE A 31 -3.30 -8.25 4.29
C ILE A 31 -4.53 -8.17 5.20
N LEU A 32 -4.79 -7.01 5.81
CA LEU A 32 -5.98 -6.80 6.63
C LEU A 32 -7.26 -7.00 5.82
N PHE A 33 -7.28 -6.54 4.58
CA PHE A 33 -8.39 -6.73 3.66
C PHE A 33 -8.55 -8.19 3.25
N LEU A 34 -7.48 -8.86 2.81
CA LEU A 34 -7.51 -10.26 2.41
C LEU A 34 -7.90 -11.22 3.54
N ASP A 35 -7.51 -10.93 4.77
CA ASP A 35 -7.87 -11.72 5.97
C ASP A 35 -9.38 -11.83 6.21
N VAL A 36 -10.18 -11.00 5.56
CA VAL A 36 -11.65 -11.07 5.64
C VAL A 36 -12.22 -12.17 4.73
N PHE A 37 -11.61 -12.34 3.55
CA PHE A 37 -12.18 -13.15 2.45
C PHE A 37 -11.40 -14.41 2.15
N ALA A 38 -10.13 -14.47 2.57
CA ALA A 38 -9.21 -15.53 2.20
C ALA A 38 -8.65 -16.26 3.42
N GLU A 39 -8.51 -17.57 3.30
CA GLU A 39 -7.95 -18.41 4.36
C GLU A 39 -6.42 -18.41 4.30
N ARG A 40 -5.79 -18.13 5.45
CA ARG A 40 -4.36 -18.19 5.62
C ARG A 40 -3.83 -19.60 5.42
N ARG A 41 -2.68 -19.71 4.75
CA ARG A 41 -1.99 -20.97 4.55
C ARG A 41 -1.31 -21.49 5.81
N TRP A 42 -0.72 -20.58 6.59
CA TRP A 42 0.20 -20.89 7.68
C TRP A 42 -0.33 -20.45 9.04
N SER A 43 0.23 -21.05 10.10
CA SER A 43 0.06 -20.58 11.47
C SER A 43 0.64 -19.17 11.66
N ASP A 44 0.20 -18.46 12.71
CA ASP A 44 0.52 -17.06 12.93
C ASP A 44 2.01 -16.71 12.85
N ARG A 45 2.91 -17.53 13.44
CA ARG A 45 4.35 -17.26 13.40
C ARG A 45 4.93 -17.34 11.98
N LYS A 46 4.57 -18.39 11.23
CA LYS A 46 5.03 -18.56 9.83
C LYS A 46 4.41 -17.51 8.93
N PHE A 47 3.16 -17.15 9.20
CA PHE A 47 2.45 -16.08 8.48
C PHE A 47 3.15 -14.73 8.69
N THR A 48 3.54 -14.38 9.92
CA THR A 48 4.29 -13.13 10.20
C THR A 48 5.60 -13.06 9.45
N ILE A 49 6.36 -14.17 9.39
CA ILE A 49 7.61 -14.23 8.60
C ILE A 49 7.28 -14.03 7.10
N GLY A 50 6.23 -14.71 6.61
CA GLY A 50 5.76 -14.57 5.23
C GLY A 50 5.36 -13.13 4.89
N VAL A 51 4.73 -12.42 5.81
CA VAL A 51 4.41 -10.98 5.65
C VAL A 51 5.67 -10.15 5.53
N GLY A 52 6.69 -10.38 6.36
CA GLY A 52 7.98 -9.71 6.24
C GLY A 52 8.64 -9.93 4.88
N CYS A 53 8.65 -11.17 4.40
CA CYS A 53 9.14 -11.50 3.05
C CYS A 53 8.30 -10.82 1.95
N PHE A 54 6.98 -10.77 2.11
CA PHE A 54 6.06 -10.10 1.22
C PHE A 54 6.37 -8.60 1.09
N VAL A 55 6.54 -7.90 2.21
CA VAL A 55 6.90 -6.47 2.24
C VAL A 55 8.25 -6.25 1.54
N ALA A 56 9.27 -7.04 1.90
CA ALA A 56 10.60 -6.91 1.30
C ALA A 56 10.58 -7.14 -0.21
N LEU A 57 9.89 -8.18 -0.67
CA LEU A 57 9.75 -8.50 -2.09
C LEU A 57 9.05 -7.38 -2.86
N ASN A 58 7.91 -6.89 -2.34
CA ASN A 58 7.17 -5.82 -2.99
C ASN A 58 7.97 -4.52 -3.03
N PHE A 59 8.69 -4.17 -1.98
CA PHE A 59 9.58 -3.02 -1.98
C PHE A 59 10.62 -3.07 -3.11
N TRP A 60 11.27 -4.21 -3.30
CA TRP A 60 12.25 -4.39 -4.38
C TRP A 60 11.59 -4.43 -5.76
N ILE A 61 10.49 -5.15 -5.93
CA ILE A 61 9.78 -5.24 -7.21
C ILE A 61 9.22 -3.90 -7.63
N LEU A 62 8.72 -3.07 -6.71
CA LEU A 62 8.18 -1.76 -7.04
C LEU A 62 9.27 -0.75 -7.42
N LYS A 63 10.50 -0.90 -6.91
CA LYS A 63 11.63 -0.05 -7.35
C LYS A 63 12.01 -0.27 -8.82
N VAL A 64 11.96 -1.52 -9.30
CA VAL A 64 12.33 -1.83 -10.68
C VAL A 64 11.42 -1.14 -11.72
N PRO A 65 10.08 -1.20 -11.61
CA PRO A 65 9.20 -0.46 -12.52
C PRO A 65 9.38 1.05 -12.48
N LEU A 66 9.67 1.61 -11.30
CA LEU A 66 9.93 3.04 -11.16
C LEU A 66 11.16 3.47 -11.96
N ILE A 67 12.19 2.62 -12.06
CA ILE A 67 13.41 2.91 -12.79
C ILE A 67 13.21 2.75 -14.30
N PHE A 68 12.59 1.62 -14.74
CA PHE A 68 12.52 1.24 -16.15
C PHE A 68 11.25 1.72 -16.88
N PHE A 69 10.13 1.84 -16.18
CA PHE A 69 8.80 2.09 -16.77
C PHE A 69 8.12 3.35 -16.25
N HIS A 70 8.87 4.35 -15.82
CA HIS A 70 8.32 5.59 -15.24
C HIS A 70 7.32 6.32 -16.16
N ARG A 71 7.41 6.13 -17.49
CA ARG A 71 6.53 6.75 -18.47
C ARG A 71 5.25 5.98 -18.76
N ASN A 72 5.18 4.67 -18.45
CA ASN A 72 4.02 3.83 -18.78
C ASN A 72 3.27 3.39 -17.53
N GLN A 73 2.24 4.16 -17.18
CA GLN A 73 1.42 3.91 -15.99
C GLN A 73 0.69 2.54 -16.04
N ALA A 74 0.25 2.10 -17.22
CA ALA A 74 -0.45 0.83 -17.36
C ALA A 74 0.46 -0.37 -17.02
N ILE A 75 1.70 -0.35 -17.51
CA ILE A 75 2.68 -1.39 -17.18
C ILE A 75 2.98 -1.38 -15.68
N LYS A 76 3.15 -0.19 -15.10
CA LYS A 76 3.42 -0.04 -13.67
C LYS A 76 2.29 -0.63 -12.81
N ILE A 77 1.04 -0.28 -13.10
CA ILE A 77 -0.13 -0.81 -12.40
C ILE A 77 -0.20 -2.34 -12.57
N GLY A 78 -0.01 -2.85 -13.79
CA GLY A 78 0.00 -4.29 -14.06
C GLY A 78 1.05 -5.03 -13.23
N MET A 79 2.27 -4.50 -13.11
CA MET A 79 3.33 -5.09 -12.29
C MET A 79 3.02 -5.07 -10.79
N ILE A 80 2.42 -3.99 -10.30
CA ILE A 80 1.97 -3.88 -8.90
C ILE A 80 0.92 -4.97 -8.61
N LEU A 81 -0.12 -5.06 -9.43
CA LEU A 81 -1.20 -6.04 -9.26
C LEU A 81 -0.68 -7.48 -9.34
N LEU A 82 0.21 -7.79 -10.29
CA LEU A 82 0.82 -9.11 -10.41
C LEU A 82 1.69 -9.45 -9.21
N SER A 83 2.53 -8.52 -8.75
CA SER A 83 3.38 -8.71 -7.57
C SER A 83 2.55 -8.98 -6.32
N TYR A 84 1.53 -8.17 -6.07
CA TYR A 84 0.65 -8.31 -4.92
C TYR A 84 -0.16 -9.61 -4.99
N THR A 85 -0.67 -9.97 -6.17
CA THR A 85 -1.40 -11.24 -6.37
C THR A 85 -0.51 -12.45 -6.16
N PHE A 86 0.72 -12.43 -6.71
CA PHE A 86 1.67 -13.53 -6.52
C PHE A 86 2.02 -13.72 -5.04
N SER A 87 2.33 -12.63 -4.35
CA SER A 87 2.68 -12.66 -2.94
C SER A 87 1.49 -13.07 -2.06
N ALA A 88 0.27 -12.58 -2.38
CA ALA A 88 -0.96 -13.00 -1.73
C ALA A 88 -1.21 -14.51 -1.94
N ARG A 89 -0.89 -15.05 -3.12
CA ARG A 89 -1.02 -16.48 -3.42
C ARG A 89 -0.13 -17.35 -2.51
N VAL A 90 1.04 -16.86 -2.14
CA VAL A 90 1.94 -17.56 -1.22
C VAL A 90 1.35 -17.58 0.20
N LEU A 91 0.79 -16.46 0.67
CA LEU A 91 0.22 -16.32 2.01
C LEU A 91 -1.15 -17.02 2.16
N TYR A 92 -1.97 -17.01 1.11
CA TYR A 92 -3.36 -17.49 1.09
C TYR A 92 -3.56 -18.62 0.07
N ALA A 93 -2.68 -19.61 0.07
CA ALA A 93 -2.64 -20.67 -0.95
C ALA A 93 -3.90 -21.54 -1.01
N LYS A 94 -4.76 -21.54 0.00
CA LYS A 94 -6.05 -22.24 0.00
C LYS A 94 -7.10 -21.53 -0.88
N SER A 95 -6.94 -20.24 -1.15
CA SER A 95 -7.87 -19.47 -1.96
C SER A 95 -7.52 -19.56 -3.45
N SER A 96 -8.52 -19.46 -4.34
CA SER A 96 -8.25 -19.50 -5.78
C SER A 96 -7.46 -18.27 -6.25
N GLY A 97 -6.56 -18.45 -7.22
CA GLY A 97 -5.76 -17.34 -7.76
C GLY A 97 -6.62 -16.26 -8.42
N LYS A 98 -7.75 -16.63 -9.04
CA LYS A 98 -8.70 -15.68 -9.64
C LYS A 98 -9.36 -14.81 -8.56
N LEU A 99 -9.76 -15.41 -7.44
CA LEU A 99 -10.33 -14.68 -6.31
C LEU A 99 -9.31 -13.69 -5.72
N LEU A 100 -8.08 -14.14 -5.52
CA LEU A 100 -7.02 -13.28 -4.99
C LEU A 100 -6.71 -12.10 -5.93
N LEU A 101 -6.64 -12.34 -7.25
CA LEU A 101 -6.44 -11.26 -8.23
C LEU A 101 -7.59 -10.24 -8.18
N LEU A 102 -8.84 -10.71 -8.09
CA LEU A 102 -10.00 -9.84 -7.97
C LEU A 102 -9.95 -9.02 -6.68
N LEU A 103 -9.64 -9.65 -5.54
CA LEU A 103 -9.58 -8.98 -4.25
C LEU A 103 -8.44 -7.94 -4.20
N VAL A 104 -7.26 -8.28 -4.72
CA VAL A 104 -6.13 -7.34 -4.84
C VAL A 104 -6.50 -6.17 -5.74
N GLY A 105 -7.19 -6.43 -6.86
CA GLY A 105 -7.66 -5.38 -7.77
C GLY A 105 -8.68 -4.44 -7.12
N VAL A 106 -9.63 -4.98 -6.37
CA VAL A 106 -10.63 -4.19 -5.63
C VAL A 106 -9.96 -3.33 -4.56
N GLU A 107 -9.09 -3.93 -3.76
CA GLU A 107 -8.35 -3.19 -2.73
C GLU A 107 -7.50 -2.07 -3.34
N TYR A 108 -6.76 -2.36 -4.40
CA TYR A 108 -5.97 -1.36 -5.13
C TYR A 108 -6.84 -0.20 -5.64
N LEU A 109 -8.03 -0.48 -6.19
CA LEU A 109 -8.95 0.56 -6.65
C LEU A 109 -9.46 1.42 -5.48
N ILE A 110 -9.78 0.81 -4.34
CA ILE A 110 -10.21 1.54 -3.14
C ILE A 110 -9.10 2.46 -2.65
N THR A 111 -7.89 1.93 -2.48
CA THR A 111 -6.72 2.69 -2.01
C THR A 111 -6.36 3.82 -2.98
N TYR A 112 -6.36 3.54 -4.28
CA TYR A 112 -6.09 4.56 -5.30
C TYR A 112 -7.15 5.67 -5.29
N SER A 113 -8.44 5.32 -5.19
CA SER A 113 -9.53 6.29 -5.14
C SER A 113 -9.48 7.15 -3.87
N LEU A 114 -9.13 6.54 -2.73
CA LEU A 114 -8.94 7.24 -1.47
C LEU A 114 -7.78 8.24 -1.57
N SER A 115 -6.63 7.78 -2.04
CA SER A 115 -5.44 8.63 -2.23
C SER A 115 -5.71 9.79 -3.18
N PHE A 116 -6.42 9.54 -4.29
CA PHE A 116 -6.81 10.59 -5.22
C PHE A 116 -7.76 11.60 -4.57
N GLY A 117 -8.80 11.14 -3.87
CA GLY A 117 -9.76 11.99 -3.18
C GLY A 117 -9.12 12.86 -2.10
N LEU A 118 -8.25 12.28 -1.28
CA LEU A 118 -7.50 13.03 -0.25
C LEU A 118 -6.51 14.02 -0.87
N GLY A 119 -5.89 13.66 -2.00
CA GLY A 119 -5.02 14.59 -2.75
C GLY A 119 -5.77 15.80 -3.28
N MET A 120 -6.95 15.58 -3.87
CA MET A 120 -7.82 16.66 -4.34
C MET A 120 -8.31 17.56 -3.20
N LEU A 121 -8.71 16.95 -2.07
CA LEU A 121 -9.11 17.69 -0.88
C LEU A 121 -7.96 18.53 -0.32
N GLY A 122 -6.76 17.95 -0.23
CA GLY A 122 -5.55 18.64 0.23
C GLY A 122 -5.19 19.83 -0.66
N ALA A 123 -5.23 19.65 -1.97
CA ALA A 123 -5.01 20.73 -2.94
C ALA A 123 -6.05 21.86 -2.78
N PHE A 124 -7.32 21.50 -2.64
CA PHE A 124 -8.41 22.46 -2.43
C PHE A 124 -8.24 23.25 -1.12
N VAL A 125 -7.94 22.56 0.00
CA VAL A 125 -7.80 23.20 1.32
C VAL A 125 -6.57 24.10 1.37
N CYS A 126 -5.47 23.70 0.74
CA CYS A 126 -4.23 24.50 0.70
C CYS A 126 -4.27 25.61 -0.36
N GLY A 127 -5.30 25.67 -1.22
CA GLY A 127 -5.37 26.62 -2.34
C GLY A 127 -4.22 26.42 -3.37
N MET A 128 -3.70 25.20 -3.46
CA MET A 128 -2.56 24.82 -4.32
C MET A 128 -3.03 23.91 -5.44
N ASP A 129 -2.30 23.94 -6.56
CA ASP A 129 -2.46 22.90 -7.57
C ASP A 129 -1.74 21.59 -7.16
N GLY A 130 -2.11 20.49 -7.80
CA GLY A 130 -1.56 19.17 -7.44
C GLY A 130 -0.05 19.03 -7.70
N GLU A 131 0.53 19.84 -8.58
CA GLU A 131 1.99 19.86 -8.85
C GLU A 131 2.73 20.61 -7.74
N SER A 132 2.20 21.75 -7.29
CA SER A 132 2.76 22.51 -6.17
C SER A 132 2.71 21.71 -4.86
N LEU A 133 1.63 20.95 -4.63
CA LEU A 133 1.52 20.06 -3.47
C LEU A 133 2.61 18.97 -3.48
N ARG A 134 2.86 18.38 -4.65
CA ARG A 134 3.88 17.32 -4.82
C ARG A 134 5.32 17.84 -4.78
N SER A 135 5.55 19.08 -5.14
CA SER A 135 6.88 19.70 -5.11
C SER A 135 7.31 20.15 -3.70
N SER A 136 6.36 20.30 -2.78
CA SER A 136 6.64 20.66 -1.40
C SER A 136 6.88 19.42 -0.54
N PHE A 137 8.14 19.13 -0.22
CA PHE A 137 8.54 17.97 0.59
C PHE A 137 7.80 17.87 1.94
N PRO A 138 7.65 18.94 2.74
CA PRO A 138 6.90 18.87 4.01
C PRO A 138 5.42 18.52 3.80
N LEU A 139 4.77 19.10 2.79
CA LEU A 139 3.37 18.81 2.49
C LEU A 139 3.18 17.38 1.99
N MET A 140 4.13 16.85 1.21
CA MET A 140 4.11 15.47 0.76
C MET A 140 4.20 14.47 1.93
N ILE A 141 5.01 14.77 2.96
CA ILE A 141 5.09 13.95 4.18
C ILE A 141 3.76 13.99 4.94
N VAL A 142 3.22 15.18 5.18
CA VAL A 142 1.94 15.35 5.90
C VAL A 142 0.82 14.63 5.15
N TYR A 143 0.75 14.82 3.84
CA TYR A 143 -0.21 14.13 2.99
C TYR A 143 -0.05 12.61 3.08
N GLY A 144 1.18 12.10 2.97
CA GLY A 144 1.49 10.68 3.10
C GLY A 144 1.03 10.11 4.44
N ILE A 145 1.33 10.79 5.56
CA ILE A 145 0.91 10.36 6.90
C ILE A 145 -0.62 10.28 6.99
N ILE A 146 -1.34 11.31 6.53
CA ILE A 146 -2.81 11.33 6.54
C ILE A 146 -3.38 10.21 5.67
N ASN A 147 -2.89 10.08 4.43
CA ASN A 147 -3.38 9.10 3.48
C ASN A 147 -3.22 7.67 4.04
N TYR A 148 -2.02 7.30 4.44
CA TYR A 148 -1.71 5.95 4.90
C TYR A 148 -2.32 5.61 6.26
N SER A 149 -2.43 6.60 7.16
CA SER A 149 -3.17 6.41 8.42
C SER A 149 -4.64 6.16 8.17
N THR A 150 -5.24 6.88 7.22
CA THR A 150 -6.65 6.70 6.84
C THR A 150 -6.87 5.34 6.20
N GLU A 151 -5.98 4.92 5.31
CA GLU A 151 -6.02 3.62 4.65
C GLU A 151 -5.98 2.46 5.67
N LEU A 152 -4.99 2.45 6.56
CA LEU A 152 -4.89 1.43 7.61
C LEU A 152 -6.11 1.43 8.54
N PHE A 153 -6.58 2.61 8.92
CA PHE A 153 -7.76 2.72 9.77
C PHE A 153 -9.00 2.14 9.09
N LEU A 154 -9.23 2.45 7.82
CA LEU A 154 -10.36 1.92 7.05
C LEU A 154 -10.24 0.40 6.84
N ALA A 155 -9.06 -0.12 6.51
CA ALA A 155 -8.82 -1.55 6.37
C ALA A 155 -9.06 -2.30 7.70
N TYR A 156 -8.58 -1.74 8.82
CA TYR A 156 -8.84 -2.28 10.16
C TYR A 156 -10.32 -2.26 10.52
N LEU A 157 -11.00 -1.13 10.30
CA LEU A 157 -12.42 -0.96 10.58
C LEU A 157 -13.26 -1.95 9.76
N PHE A 158 -12.96 -2.06 8.47
CA PHE A 158 -13.62 -3.00 7.57
C PHE A 158 -13.46 -4.44 8.06
N ARG A 159 -12.23 -4.85 8.39
CA ARG A 159 -11.95 -6.18 8.96
C ARG A 159 -12.75 -6.43 10.24
N LYS A 160 -12.80 -5.45 11.16
CA LYS A 160 -13.54 -5.55 12.42
C LYS A 160 -15.04 -5.73 12.18
N LEU A 161 -15.63 -4.90 11.30
CA LEU A 161 -17.08 -4.95 10.99
C LEU A 161 -17.47 -6.26 10.31
N MET A 162 -16.66 -6.74 9.37
CA MET A 162 -16.95 -7.99 8.64
C MET A 162 -16.84 -9.21 9.55
N LYS A 163 -15.83 -9.26 10.43
CA LYS A 163 -15.71 -10.34 11.42
C LYS A 163 -16.86 -10.35 12.42
N GLN A 164 -17.39 -9.22 12.84
CA GLN A 164 -18.55 -9.13 13.72
C GLN A 164 -19.82 -9.65 13.04
N LYS A 165 -20.01 -9.42 11.75
CA LYS A 165 -21.16 -9.93 10.98
C LYS A 165 -21.08 -11.42 10.69
N ALA A 166 -19.88 -11.96 10.48
CA ALA A 166 -19.68 -13.38 10.18
C ALA A 166 -19.90 -14.29 11.42
N PHE A 167 -19.77 -13.77 12.65
CA PHE A 167 -19.94 -14.53 13.89
C PHE A 167 -20.77 -13.77 14.94
N PRO A 168 -22.09 -13.62 14.74
CA PRO A 168 -22.94 -12.92 15.71
C PRO A 168 -23.07 -13.65 17.06
N GLY A 169 -22.61 -14.91 17.18
CA GLY A 169 -22.72 -15.75 18.38
C GLY A 169 -21.47 -15.92 19.24
N ALA A 170 -20.34 -15.33 18.89
CA ALA A 170 -19.08 -15.45 19.65
C ALA A 170 -18.91 -14.36 20.74
N ARG A 171 -20.02 -13.89 21.31
CA ARG A 171 -20.02 -13.09 22.54
C ARG A 171 -20.46 -13.99 23.71
N ASN A 172 -19.50 -14.69 24.32
CA ASN A 172 -19.54 -15.10 25.71
C ASN A 172 -18.11 -15.10 26.23
#